data_b76a95f0defcd60deca76abe34bfb13d
#
_entry.id   b76a95f0defcd60deca76abe34bfb13d
#
_cell.length_a   1.000
_cell.length_b   1.000
_cell.length_c   1.000
_cell.angle_alpha   90.00
_cell.angle_beta   90.00
_cell.angle_gamma   90.00
#
_symmetry.space_group_name_H-M   'P 1'
#
loop_
_entity.id
_entity.type
_entity.pdbx_description
1 polymer ?
#
loop_
_entity_poly.entity_id
_entity_poly.type
_entity_poly.pdbx_seq_one_letter_code
_entity_poly.pdbx_strand_id
1 'polypeptide(L)'
;MSASNTVDNDASNGVVAEQSPENVELSNRAPLSKKEISADHPTWCPGCGDFSILALYFRLIQQRGLHHEKITTVAGIGCSSRFPYFVQANGVHFIHGRALPFATGVALSRPDLHTFVFGGDGDAFSIGGNHLTHTARKNVNLTYVIMDNFVYGLTKKQTSPTSPIGFRSKTDVGGSKDKPINPMKQLVAAG
;
A
#
# COMPACT_ATOMS: atom_id res chain seq x y z
N MET A 1 30.54 2.43 -41.00
CA MET A 1 30.92 1.57 -39.89
C MET A 1 29.76 1.57 -38.91
N SER A 2 28.96 0.52 -39.03
CA SER A 2 27.73 0.36 -38.21
C SER A 2 28.09 -0.48 -37.00
N ALA A 3 27.95 0.07 -35.80
CA ALA A 3 28.08 -0.69 -34.55
C ALA A 3 26.68 -1.11 -34.10
N SER A 4 26.40 -2.41 -34.22
CA SER A 4 25.20 -3.03 -33.67
C SER A 4 25.38 -3.21 -32.17
N ASN A 5 24.67 -2.43 -31.37
CA ASN A 5 24.50 -2.71 -29.93
C ASN A 5 23.40 -3.76 -29.74
N THR A 6 23.82 -4.98 -29.56
CA THR A 6 22.97 -6.02 -29.01
C THR A 6 22.94 -5.82 -27.50
N VAL A 7 21.80 -5.40 -26.95
CA VAL A 7 21.53 -5.42 -25.52
C VAL A 7 21.08 -6.81 -25.17
N ASP A 8 21.94 -7.59 -24.53
CA ASP A 8 21.60 -8.87 -23.95
C ASP A 8 20.67 -8.64 -22.75
N ASN A 9 19.41 -8.96 -22.94
CA ASN A 9 18.40 -9.04 -21.90
C ASN A 9 18.48 -10.42 -21.22
N ASP A 10 19.46 -10.61 -20.39
CA ASP A 10 19.47 -11.75 -19.44
C ASP A 10 19.57 -11.24 -18.00
N ALA A 11 18.42 -10.89 -17.45
CA ALA A 11 18.25 -10.56 -16.04
C ALA A 11 17.11 -11.38 -15.42
N SER A 12 17.13 -12.68 -15.66
CA SER A 12 16.35 -13.64 -14.85
C SER A 12 17.21 -14.18 -13.69
N ASN A 13 17.86 -13.30 -12.93
CA ASN A 13 18.37 -13.65 -11.61
C ASN A 13 17.25 -13.51 -10.59
N GLY A 14 16.26 -14.41 -10.66
CA GLY A 14 15.44 -14.75 -9.52
C GLY A 14 16.37 -15.25 -8.42
N VAL A 15 16.69 -14.41 -7.45
CA VAL A 15 17.23 -14.87 -6.17
C VAL A 15 16.20 -15.84 -5.61
N VAL A 16 16.42 -17.12 -5.83
CA VAL A 16 15.70 -18.18 -5.12
C VAL A 16 16.15 -18.00 -3.67
N ALA A 17 15.30 -17.36 -2.86
CA ALA A 17 15.55 -17.25 -1.44
C ALA A 17 15.74 -18.68 -0.91
N GLU A 18 16.94 -18.97 -0.46
CA GLU A 18 17.29 -20.22 0.16
C GLU A 18 16.27 -20.49 1.27
N GLN A 19 15.55 -21.61 1.16
CA GLN A 19 14.46 -21.90 2.11
C GLN A 19 15.09 -22.18 3.47
N SER A 20 15.08 -21.18 4.33
CA SER A 20 15.49 -21.38 5.71
C SER A 20 14.58 -22.44 6.38
N PRO A 21 15.08 -23.22 7.36
CA PRO A 21 14.28 -24.20 8.09
C PRO A 21 12.95 -23.62 8.62
N GLU A 22 12.96 -22.36 9.04
CA GLU A 22 11.79 -21.61 9.49
C GLU A 22 10.75 -21.43 8.38
N ASN A 23 11.17 -21.12 7.16
CA ASN A 23 10.26 -20.98 6.02
C ASN A 23 9.61 -22.30 5.62
N VAL A 24 10.33 -23.42 5.75
CA VAL A 24 9.79 -24.76 5.51
C VAL A 24 8.77 -25.13 6.59
N GLU A 25 9.01 -24.81 7.86
CA GLU A 25 8.07 -25.05 8.94
C GLU A 25 6.78 -24.24 8.76
N LEU A 26 6.88 -22.97 8.39
CA LEU A 26 5.72 -22.10 8.13
C LEU A 26 4.89 -22.59 6.94
N SER A 27 5.52 -23.11 5.88
CA SER A 27 4.82 -23.63 4.69
C SER A 27 3.96 -24.86 4.98
N ASN A 28 4.25 -25.60 6.04
CA ASN A 28 3.53 -26.80 6.45
C ASN A 28 2.38 -26.51 7.43
N ARG A 29 2.24 -25.28 7.90
CA ARG A 29 1.12 -24.89 8.78
C ARG A 29 -0.17 -24.74 7.98
N ALA A 30 -1.30 -25.02 8.66
CA ALA A 30 -2.62 -24.75 8.09
C ALA A 30 -2.80 -23.23 7.87
N PRO A 31 -3.52 -22.82 6.80
CA PRO A 31 -3.86 -21.41 6.59
C PRO A 31 -4.60 -20.82 7.80
N LEU A 32 -4.28 -19.57 8.13
CA LEU A 32 -4.92 -18.86 9.25
C LEU A 32 -6.42 -18.67 8.98
N SER A 33 -7.23 -18.87 10.01
CA SER A 33 -8.65 -18.52 9.97
C SER A 33 -8.84 -16.99 9.96
N LYS A 34 -10.01 -16.52 9.53
CA LYS A 34 -10.36 -15.09 9.59
C LYS A 34 -10.21 -14.52 11.01
N LYS A 35 -10.55 -15.29 12.04
CA LYS A 35 -10.46 -14.89 13.44
C LYS A 35 -9.00 -14.66 13.86
N GLU A 36 -8.10 -15.49 13.42
CA GLU A 36 -6.66 -15.38 13.72
C GLU A 36 -6.02 -14.19 13.00
N ILE A 37 -6.48 -13.84 11.79
CA ILE A 37 -5.95 -12.69 11.04
C ILE A 37 -6.54 -11.36 11.55
N SER A 38 -7.73 -11.39 12.18
CA SER A 38 -8.39 -10.18 12.66
C SER A 38 -7.81 -9.73 14.00
N ALA A 39 -7.56 -8.41 14.11
CA ALA A 39 -7.24 -7.74 15.36
C ALA A 39 -8.47 -6.94 15.87
N ASP A 40 -8.34 -5.62 16.02
CA ASP A 40 -9.43 -4.77 16.50
C ASP A 40 -10.63 -4.72 15.54
N HIS A 41 -11.80 -4.37 16.06
CA HIS A 41 -12.99 -4.18 15.24
C HIS A 41 -12.84 -2.93 14.35
N PRO A 42 -13.05 -3.04 13.02
CA PRO A 42 -12.94 -1.91 12.11
C PRO A 42 -13.95 -0.80 12.43
N THR A 43 -13.46 0.42 12.53
CA THR A 43 -14.23 1.61 12.95
C THR A 43 -14.46 2.60 11.81
N TRP A 44 -14.50 2.12 10.57
CA TRP A 44 -14.90 2.93 9.41
C TRP A 44 -16.41 3.21 9.41
N CYS A 45 -16.82 4.18 8.61
CA CYS A 45 -18.23 4.50 8.46
C CYS A 45 -19.03 3.32 7.87
N PRO A 46 -20.29 3.12 8.26
CA PRO A 46 -21.15 2.11 7.64
C PRO A 46 -21.19 2.25 6.09
N GLY A 47 -20.96 1.15 5.39
CA GLY A 47 -20.94 1.13 3.92
C GLY A 47 -19.63 1.63 3.28
N CYS A 48 -18.59 1.93 4.06
CA CYS A 48 -17.29 2.30 3.52
C CYS A 48 -16.66 1.15 2.72
N GLY A 49 -16.05 1.46 1.58
CA GLY A 49 -15.34 0.49 0.73
C GLY A 49 -14.15 -0.18 1.41
N ASP A 50 -13.57 0.46 2.44
CA ASP A 50 -12.43 -0.09 3.19
C ASP A 50 -12.75 -1.45 3.83
N PHE A 51 -14.01 -1.70 4.22
CA PHE A 51 -14.45 -3.02 4.70
C PHE A 51 -14.29 -4.12 3.65
N SER A 52 -14.59 -3.80 2.40
CA SER A 52 -14.46 -4.75 1.29
C SER A 52 -12.99 -5.07 1.01
N ILE A 53 -12.13 -4.05 1.07
CA ILE A 53 -10.69 -4.22 0.90
C ILE A 53 -10.10 -5.08 2.03
N LEU A 54 -10.53 -4.85 3.28
CA LEU A 54 -10.10 -5.68 4.42
C LEU A 54 -10.52 -7.15 4.24
N ALA A 55 -11.75 -7.38 3.78
CA ALA A 55 -12.24 -8.74 3.52
C ALA A 55 -11.45 -9.44 2.40
N LEU A 56 -11.11 -8.71 1.33
CA LEU A 56 -10.26 -9.22 0.25
C LEU A 56 -8.85 -9.52 0.72
N TYR A 57 -8.30 -8.66 1.57
CA TYR A 57 -6.97 -8.86 2.16
C TYR A 57 -6.92 -10.12 3.03
N PHE A 58 -7.91 -10.35 3.90
CA PHE A 58 -8.01 -11.58 4.68
C PHE A 58 -8.09 -12.82 3.79
N ARG A 59 -8.87 -12.76 2.72
CA ARG A 59 -8.95 -13.86 1.74
C ARG A 59 -7.59 -14.11 1.06
N LEU A 60 -6.88 -13.04 0.68
CA LEU A 60 -5.54 -13.15 0.10
C LEU A 60 -4.56 -13.86 1.05
N ILE A 61 -4.52 -13.45 2.31
CA ILE A 61 -3.66 -14.06 3.34
C ILE A 61 -3.96 -15.56 3.46
N GLN A 62 -5.24 -15.93 3.55
CA GLN A 62 -5.67 -17.32 3.64
C GLN A 62 -5.30 -18.14 2.39
N GLN A 63 -5.59 -17.62 1.19
CA GLN A 63 -5.30 -18.29 -0.08
C GLN A 63 -3.82 -18.50 -0.33
N ARG A 64 -2.99 -17.58 0.17
CA ARG A 64 -1.53 -17.65 0.02
C ARG A 64 -0.85 -18.39 1.18
N GLY A 65 -1.61 -18.84 2.20
CA GLY A 65 -1.05 -19.50 3.38
C GLY A 65 -0.05 -18.63 4.15
N LEU A 66 -0.24 -17.29 4.14
CA LEU A 66 0.67 -16.38 4.83
C LEU A 66 0.40 -16.38 6.34
N HIS A 67 1.45 -16.38 7.13
CA HIS A 67 1.40 -16.34 8.59
C HIS A 67 1.84 -14.99 9.14
N HIS A 68 1.40 -14.65 10.36
CA HIS A 68 1.62 -13.34 11.01
C HIS A 68 3.07 -12.89 10.97
N GLU A 69 3.99 -13.81 11.21
CA GLU A 69 5.43 -13.59 11.33
C GLU A 69 6.05 -13.10 10.02
N LYS A 70 5.42 -13.43 8.89
CA LYS A 70 5.89 -13.10 7.54
C LYS A 70 5.13 -11.95 6.89
N ILE A 71 4.21 -11.31 7.62
CA ILE A 71 3.42 -10.20 7.11
C ILE A 71 3.79 -8.90 7.83
N THR A 72 4.01 -7.85 7.06
CA THR A 72 4.10 -6.49 7.59
C THR A 72 3.08 -5.59 6.90
N THR A 73 2.25 -4.92 7.70
CA THR A 73 1.29 -3.91 7.25
C THR A 73 1.78 -2.52 7.66
N VAL A 74 2.01 -1.65 6.70
CA VAL A 74 2.46 -0.27 6.91
C VAL A 74 1.39 0.68 6.41
N ALA A 75 1.10 1.73 7.15
CA ALA A 75 0.16 2.76 6.71
C ALA A 75 0.61 4.16 7.13
N GLY A 76 0.16 5.17 6.40
CA GLY A 76 0.34 6.58 6.74
C GLY A 76 -0.79 7.10 7.64
N ILE A 77 -1.47 8.18 7.22
CA ILE A 77 -2.57 8.80 7.99
C ILE A 77 -3.82 8.92 7.11
N GLY A 78 -4.97 8.68 7.72
CA GLY A 78 -6.29 8.77 7.11
C GLY A 78 -7.18 7.58 7.48
N CYS A 79 -8.39 7.51 6.93
CA CYS A 79 -9.32 6.42 7.19
C CYS A 79 -8.74 5.06 6.77
N SER A 80 -8.27 4.97 5.54
CA SER A 80 -7.62 3.77 4.98
C SER A 80 -6.35 3.38 5.74
N SER A 81 -5.61 4.35 6.24
CA SER A 81 -4.36 4.13 6.97
C SER A 81 -4.56 3.53 8.37
N ARG A 82 -5.80 3.36 8.82
CA ARG A 82 -6.11 2.62 10.05
C ARG A 82 -6.04 1.11 9.88
N PHE A 83 -5.80 0.64 8.67
CA PHE A 83 -5.76 -0.77 8.30
C PHE A 83 -4.90 -1.64 9.23
N PRO A 84 -3.67 -1.25 9.64
CA PRO A 84 -2.84 -2.04 10.54
C PRO A 84 -3.47 -2.34 11.91
N TYR A 85 -4.42 -1.54 12.40
CA TYR A 85 -5.11 -1.82 13.66
C TYR A 85 -6.08 -3.02 13.57
N PHE A 86 -6.52 -3.36 12.37
CA PHE A 86 -7.55 -4.37 12.15
C PHE A 86 -6.99 -5.71 11.69
N VAL A 87 -5.67 -5.79 11.52
CA VAL A 87 -4.97 -6.98 11.05
C VAL A 87 -3.97 -7.46 12.09
N GLN A 88 -4.07 -8.73 12.46
CA GLN A 88 -3.10 -9.38 13.33
C GLN A 88 -1.85 -9.73 12.50
N ALA A 89 -0.88 -8.83 12.48
CA ALA A 89 0.40 -8.95 11.79
C ALA A 89 1.41 -7.95 12.37
N ASN A 90 2.63 -7.91 11.85
CA ASN A 90 3.55 -6.81 12.17
C ASN A 90 2.98 -5.52 11.58
N GLY A 91 2.47 -4.62 12.42
CA GLY A 91 1.76 -3.42 12.00
C GLY A 91 2.50 -2.14 12.33
N VAL A 92 2.54 -1.20 11.39
CA VAL A 92 3.09 0.15 11.60
C VAL A 92 2.10 1.19 11.06
N HIS A 93 1.64 2.07 11.94
CA HIS A 93 0.89 3.27 11.60
C HIS A 93 1.84 4.46 11.72
N PHE A 94 2.26 5.01 10.60
CA PHE A 94 3.37 5.96 10.53
C PHE A 94 2.89 7.39 10.23
N ILE A 95 3.81 8.30 9.97
CA ILE A 95 3.55 9.72 9.72
C ILE A 95 2.89 9.90 8.35
N HIS A 96 2.03 10.91 8.22
CA HIS A 96 1.29 11.26 6.99
C HIS A 96 2.21 11.37 5.77
N GLY A 97 1.90 10.61 4.73
CA GLY A 97 2.65 10.53 3.49
C GLY A 97 4.04 9.91 3.61
N ARG A 98 4.34 9.20 4.72
CA ARG A 98 5.66 8.59 4.97
C ARG A 98 5.63 7.07 5.07
N ALA A 99 4.49 6.44 4.77
CA ALA A 99 4.37 4.99 4.76
C ALA A 99 5.35 4.33 3.78
N LEU A 100 5.45 4.85 2.55
CA LEU A 100 6.30 4.27 1.50
C LEU A 100 7.80 4.28 1.82
N PRO A 101 8.44 5.39 2.25
CA PRO A 101 9.86 5.35 2.60
C PRO A 101 10.15 4.42 3.78
N PHE A 102 9.25 4.34 4.78
CA PHE A 102 9.37 3.37 5.85
C PHE A 102 9.26 1.93 5.32
N ALA A 103 8.21 1.63 4.56
CA ALA A 103 7.99 0.30 3.96
C ALA A 103 9.13 -0.11 3.01
N THR A 104 9.71 0.84 2.28
CA THR A 104 10.90 0.61 1.45
C THR A 104 12.08 0.15 2.32
N GLY A 105 12.30 0.79 3.46
CA GLY A 105 13.32 0.36 4.42
C GLY A 105 13.08 -1.05 4.94
N VAL A 106 11.84 -1.39 5.29
CA VAL A 106 11.44 -2.74 5.72
C VAL A 106 11.71 -3.76 4.62
N ALA A 107 11.22 -3.53 3.41
CA ALA A 107 11.35 -4.48 2.30
C ALA A 107 12.80 -4.72 1.87
N LEU A 108 13.67 -3.72 2.00
CA LEU A 108 15.10 -3.86 1.71
C LEU A 108 15.87 -4.58 2.82
N SER A 109 15.51 -4.34 4.09
CA SER A 109 16.19 -4.95 5.23
C SER A 109 15.66 -6.35 5.59
N ARG A 110 14.40 -6.64 5.24
CA ARG A 110 13.72 -7.90 5.52
C ARG A 110 12.98 -8.39 4.26
N PRO A 111 13.73 -8.86 3.25
CA PRO A 111 13.14 -9.36 1.99
C PRO A 111 12.33 -10.64 2.16
N ASP A 112 12.42 -11.28 3.32
CA ASP A 112 11.64 -12.45 3.71
C ASP A 112 10.21 -12.11 4.17
N LEU A 113 9.87 -10.81 4.33
CA LEU A 113 8.56 -10.35 4.75
C LEU A 113 7.71 -9.92 3.54
N HIS A 114 6.43 -10.28 3.58
CA HIS A 114 5.42 -9.75 2.67
C HIS A 114 4.99 -8.35 3.16
N THR A 115 5.52 -7.32 2.54
CA THR A 115 5.26 -5.93 2.94
C THR A 115 4.07 -5.37 2.18
N PHE A 116 2.98 -5.10 2.89
CA PHE A 116 1.77 -4.44 2.38
C PHE A 116 1.70 -3.02 2.92
N VAL A 117 1.41 -2.07 2.05
CA VAL A 117 1.23 -0.66 2.41
C VAL A 117 -0.19 -0.24 2.10
N PHE A 118 -0.82 0.50 3.02
CA PHE A 118 -2.19 0.99 2.87
C PHE A 118 -2.24 2.50 3.04
N GLY A 119 -2.91 3.19 2.13
CA GLY A 119 -3.05 4.64 2.19
C GLY A 119 -4.23 5.16 1.38
N GLY A 120 -4.66 6.37 1.67
CA GLY A 120 -5.63 7.10 0.87
C GLY A 120 -4.97 8.00 -0.17
N ASP A 121 -5.78 8.58 -1.03
CA ASP A 121 -5.38 9.54 -2.06
C ASP A 121 -4.64 10.75 -1.50
N GLY A 122 -5.12 11.34 -0.42
CA GLY A 122 -4.47 12.45 0.23
C GLY A 122 -3.11 12.10 0.84
N ASP A 123 -2.98 10.90 1.41
CA ASP A 123 -1.72 10.41 1.96
C ASP A 123 -0.71 10.11 0.83
N ALA A 124 -1.17 9.47 -0.23
CA ALA A 124 -0.33 9.00 -1.33
C ALA A 124 0.10 10.12 -2.28
N PHE A 125 -0.85 10.96 -2.72
CA PHE A 125 -0.64 11.89 -3.84
C PHE A 125 -0.39 13.33 -3.42
N SER A 126 -0.64 13.69 -2.15
CA SER A 126 -0.29 15.00 -1.60
C SER A 126 1.11 14.97 -1.01
N ILE A 127 1.22 14.96 0.31
CA ILE A 127 2.50 14.99 1.01
C ILE A 127 3.38 13.75 0.73
N GLY A 128 2.77 12.63 0.33
CA GLY A 128 3.46 11.39 -0.06
C GLY A 128 3.89 11.31 -1.52
N GLY A 129 3.47 12.25 -2.39
CA GLY A 129 3.63 12.16 -3.84
C GLY A 129 5.06 11.91 -4.32
N ASN A 130 6.03 12.57 -3.71
CA ASN A 130 7.45 12.35 -4.00
C ASN A 130 7.92 10.93 -3.68
N HIS A 131 7.48 10.39 -2.53
CA HIS A 131 7.83 9.05 -2.10
C HIS A 131 7.19 7.98 -3.00
N LEU A 132 5.96 8.22 -3.45
CA LEU A 132 5.27 7.34 -4.40
C LEU A 132 6.07 7.21 -5.71
N THR A 133 6.45 8.34 -6.32
CA THR A 133 7.24 8.36 -7.55
C THR A 133 8.58 7.64 -7.39
N HIS A 134 9.30 7.91 -6.31
CA HIS A 134 10.60 7.29 -6.09
C HIS A 134 10.51 5.80 -5.73
N THR A 135 9.48 5.37 -5.01
CA THR A 135 9.25 3.95 -4.70
C THR A 135 8.87 3.18 -5.96
N ALA A 136 7.97 3.73 -6.80
CA ALA A 136 7.61 3.14 -8.08
C ALA A 136 8.86 2.96 -8.98
N ARG A 137 9.67 4.01 -9.13
CA ARG A 137 10.92 3.95 -9.91
C ARG A 137 11.93 2.91 -9.41
N LYS A 138 11.99 2.70 -8.09
CA LYS A 138 12.89 1.72 -7.47
C LYS A 138 12.37 0.28 -7.60
N ASN A 139 11.09 0.12 -7.85
CA ASN A 139 10.40 -1.17 -7.97
C ASN A 139 10.74 -2.15 -6.84
N VAL A 140 10.69 -1.64 -5.61
CA VAL A 140 10.95 -2.43 -4.40
C VAL A 140 9.84 -3.47 -4.22
N ASN A 141 10.20 -4.66 -3.73
CA ASN A 141 9.24 -5.75 -3.51
C ASN A 141 8.29 -5.43 -2.34
N LEU A 142 7.28 -4.64 -2.61
CA LEU A 142 6.17 -4.33 -1.71
C LEU A 142 4.88 -4.15 -2.49
N THR A 143 3.74 -4.29 -1.84
CA THR A 143 2.42 -4.02 -2.44
C THR A 143 1.80 -2.79 -1.79
N TYR A 144 1.54 -1.74 -2.57
CA TYR A 144 0.84 -0.56 -2.09
C TYR A 144 -0.61 -0.54 -2.57
N VAL A 145 -1.55 -0.57 -1.63
CA VAL A 145 -2.99 -0.46 -1.89
C VAL A 145 -3.44 0.97 -1.57
N ILE A 146 -3.79 1.72 -2.61
CA ILE A 146 -4.31 3.08 -2.47
C ILE A 146 -5.83 3.03 -2.56
N MET A 147 -6.50 3.46 -1.50
CA MET A 147 -7.95 3.54 -1.39
C MET A 147 -8.37 4.99 -1.65
N ASP A 148 -8.62 5.30 -2.93
CA ASP A 148 -8.97 6.63 -3.40
C ASP A 148 -10.48 6.89 -3.25
N ASN A 149 -10.83 7.85 -2.42
CA ASN A 149 -12.22 8.30 -2.22
C ASN A 149 -12.43 9.77 -2.60
N PHE A 150 -11.45 10.38 -3.27
CA PHE A 150 -11.47 11.76 -3.77
C PHE A 150 -11.59 12.83 -2.68
N VAL A 151 -11.20 12.52 -1.43
CA VAL A 151 -11.36 13.46 -0.31
C VAL A 151 -10.49 13.09 0.90
N TYR A 152 -10.04 14.06 1.69
CA TYR A 152 -9.56 13.80 3.04
C TYR A 152 -10.77 13.49 3.96
N GLY A 153 -11.10 12.20 4.09
CA GLY A 153 -12.30 11.76 4.82
C GLY A 153 -12.18 11.92 6.32
N LEU A 154 -11.07 11.47 6.93
CA LEU A 154 -10.86 11.47 8.38
C LEU A 154 -10.98 12.87 9.00
N THR A 155 -10.46 13.89 8.32
CA THR A 155 -10.41 15.27 8.78
C THR A 155 -11.64 16.09 8.39
N LYS A 156 -12.73 15.44 7.97
CA LYS A 156 -14.04 16.05 7.70
C LYS A 156 -14.15 16.81 6.37
N LYS A 157 -13.75 16.16 5.28
CA LYS A 157 -14.06 16.60 3.91
C LYS A 157 -13.24 17.79 3.41
N GLN A 158 -11.90 17.72 3.44
CA GLN A 158 -11.04 18.63 2.68
C GLN A 158 -10.82 18.09 1.26
N THR A 159 -10.55 19.01 0.33
CA THR A 159 -10.16 18.68 -1.06
C THR A 159 -8.85 17.92 -1.07
N SER A 160 -8.82 16.78 -1.75
CA SER A 160 -7.64 15.96 -1.98
C SER A 160 -7.08 16.17 -3.39
N PRO A 161 -5.87 15.68 -3.69
CA PRO A 161 -5.29 15.80 -5.04
C PRO A 161 -6.10 15.11 -6.15
N THR A 162 -6.97 14.17 -5.81
CA THR A 162 -7.84 13.45 -6.76
C THR A 162 -9.28 13.99 -6.80
N SER A 163 -9.62 14.96 -5.95
CA SER A 163 -10.94 15.57 -5.95
C SER A 163 -11.30 16.19 -7.30
N PRO A 164 -12.53 16.00 -7.80
CA PRO A 164 -12.95 16.57 -9.07
C PRO A 164 -13.00 18.10 -9.05
N ILE A 165 -12.86 18.72 -10.23
CA ILE A 165 -13.06 20.17 -10.40
C ILE A 165 -14.46 20.54 -9.89
N GLY A 166 -14.56 21.63 -9.14
CA GLY A 166 -15.80 22.10 -8.56
C GLY A 166 -16.19 21.42 -7.24
N PHE A 167 -15.38 20.47 -6.74
CA PHE A 167 -15.64 19.84 -5.45
C PHE A 167 -15.62 20.88 -4.32
N ARG A 168 -16.74 21.00 -3.60
CA ARG A 168 -16.88 21.94 -2.49
C ARG A 168 -16.53 21.28 -1.16
N SER A 169 -15.63 21.93 -0.45
CA SER A 169 -15.16 21.50 0.86
C SER A 169 -15.07 22.68 1.82
N LYS A 170 -14.64 22.42 3.06
CA LYS A 170 -14.39 23.49 4.04
C LYS A 170 -13.22 24.39 3.63
N THR A 171 -12.25 23.84 2.91
CA THR A 171 -11.08 24.57 2.41
C THR A 171 -11.34 25.23 1.06
N ASP A 172 -12.25 24.68 0.26
CA ASP A 172 -12.60 25.16 -1.07
C ASP A 172 -14.11 25.44 -1.15
N VAL A 173 -14.58 26.49 -0.48
CA VAL A 173 -16.00 26.85 -0.42
C VAL A 173 -16.55 27.16 -1.81
N GLY A 174 -15.75 27.79 -2.68
CA GLY A 174 -16.09 28.11 -4.07
C GLY A 174 -15.96 26.94 -5.04
N GLY A 175 -15.46 25.80 -4.57
CA GLY A 175 -15.16 24.62 -5.36
C GLY A 175 -13.70 24.55 -5.84
N SER A 176 -13.14 23.35 -5.86
CA SER A 176 -11.77 23.08 -6.33
C SER A 176 -11.57 23.56 -7.76
N LYS A 177 -10.48 24.26 -8.02
CA LYS A 177 -10.09 24.77 -9.35
C LYS A 177 -9.01 23.91 -10.00
N ASP A 178 -8.29 23.13 -9.21
CA ASP A 178 -7.18 22.32 -9.68
C ASP A 178 -7.69 21.08 -10.42
N LYS A 179 -6.96 20.69 -11.45
CA LYS A 179 -7.21 19.42 -12.14
C LYS A 179 -6.80 18.26 -11.25
N PRO A 180 -7.63 17.22 -11.09
CA PRO A 180 -7.26 16.07 -10.30
C PRO A 180 -6.04 15.35 -10.89
N ILE A 181 -5.19 14.83 -10.00
CA ILE A 181 -4.11 13.94 -10.36
C ILE A 181 -4.71 12.66 -10.96
N ASN A 182 -4.11 12.16 -12.04
CA ASN A 182 -4.39 10.84 -12.56
C ASN A 182 -3.34 9.86 -12.02
N PRO A 183 -3.69 8.98 -11.08
CA PRO A 183 -2.75 8.05 -10.44
C PRO A 183 -2.03 7.13 -11.43
N MET A 184 -2.75 6.62 -12.42
CA MET A 184 -2.19 5.70 -13.41
C MET A 184 -1.14 6.38 -14.28
N LYS A 185 -1.41 7.61 -14.74
CA LYS A 185 -0.44 8.39 -15.52
C LYS A 185 0.81 8.69 -14.72
N GLN A 186 0.66 9.03 -13.44
CA GLN A 186 1.81 9.33 -12.58
C GLN A 186 2.70 8.09 -12.37
N LEU A 187 2.09 6.92 -12.11
CA LEU A 187 2.83 5.68 -11.87
C LEU A 187 3.52 5.17 -13.14
N VAL A 188 2.82 5.18 -14.27
CA VAL A 188 3.42 4.79 -15.57
C VAL A 188 4.56 5.71 -15.97
N ALA A 189 4.47 7.01 -15.66
CA ALA A 189 5.55 7.96 -15.94
C ALA A 189 6.77 7.81 -15.01
N ALA A 190 6.62 7.11 -13.90
CA ALA A 190 7.71 6.89 -12.95
C ALA A 190 8.61 5.69 -13.33
N GLY A 191 8.21 4.86 -14.28
CA GLY A 191 8.93 3.69 -14.80
C GLY A 191 8.05 2.47 -14.83
#